data_5645ab18f99decb6a7b9891aa5f01e35
#
_entry.id   5645ab18f99decb6a7b9891aa5f01e35
#
_cell.length_a   1.000
_cell.length_b   1.000
_cell.length_c   1.000
_cell.angle_alpha   90.00
_cell.angle_beta   90.00
_cell.angle_gamma   90.00
#
_symmetry.space_group_name_H-M   'P 1'
#
loop_
_entity.id
_entity.type
_entity.pdbx_description
1 polymer ?
#
loop_
_entity_poly.entity_id
_entity_poly.type
_entity_poly.pdbx_seq_one_letter_code
_entity_poly.pdbx_strand_id
1 'polypeptide(L)'
;FSISTGTDKSSFYASLSAMHDPGWYKQSSVDRYTANLNTTYNILKNLNINLISSASYRKQKAPGTLGQDIDVVSGQVKRDFDINPYSYALNTSRTLDPDEYYTSNYSPFNILNELENNYMDLNIADVKFQGELKWKVIPSLELSVLGAVKYQGTSQEHNIKDDSNQAGAYRAGLDDKTIMDRNPFLYTNPDNPYALPVSILPEGGIYQRRD
;
A
#
# COMPACT_ATOMS: atom_id res chain seq x y z
N PHE A 1 -5.20 -19.91 14.29
CA PHE A 1 -6.26 -20.62 15.05
C PHE A 1 -7.34 -21.09 14.10
N SER A 2 -7.81 -22.33 14.27
CA SER A 2 -8.95 -22.85 13.54
C SER A 2 -9.80 -23.77 14.41
N ILE A 3 -11.07 -23.85 14.07
CA ILE A 3 -12.03 -24.76 14.70
C ILE A 3 -12.87 -25.39 13.60
N SER A 4 -13.12 -26.69 13.72
CA SER A 4 -14.09 -27.37 12.88
C SER A 4 -15.01 -28.22 13.74
N THR A 5 -16.28 -28.25 13.39
CA THR A 5 -17.29 -29.06 14.03
C THR A 5 -18.33 -29.47 13.00
N GLY A 6 -19.04 -30.56 13.27
CA GLY A 6 -20.06 -31.04 12.36
C GLY A 6 -21.05 -31.95 13.03
N THR A 7 -22.20 -32.08 12.39
CA THR A 7 -23.27 -33.02 12.69
C THR A 7 -23.63 -33.78 11.39
N ASP A 8 -24.52 -34.72 11.44
CA ASP A 8 -25.02 -35.41 10.25
C ASP A 8 -25.68 -34.44 9.23
N LYS A 9 -26.10 -33.25 9.68
CA LYS A 9 -26.81 -32.26 8.86
C LYS A 9 -25.97 -31.04 8.52
N SER A 10 -24.88 -30.79 9.26
CA SER A 10 -24.10 -29.56 9.08
C SER A 10 -22.62 -29.77 9.32
N SER A 11 -21.80 -29.03 8.60
CA SER A 11 -20.39 -28.85 8.92
C SER A 11 -20.06 -27.38 9.02
N PHE A 12 -19.15 -27.05 9.91
CA PHE A 12 -18.71 -25.69 10.18
C PHE A 12 -17.20 -25.68 10.32
N TYR A 13 -16.57 -24.76 9.63
CA TYR A 13 -15.15 -24.48 9.77
C TYR A 13 -14.94 -22.97 9.89
N ALA A 14 -14.23 -22.56 10.92
CA ALA A 14 -13.77 -21.18 11.07
C ALA A 14 -12.27 -21.13 11.30
N SER A 15 -11.61 -20.13 10.73
CA SER A 15 -10.19 -19.89 10.99
C SER A 15 -9.89 -18.39 11.10
N LEU A 16 -8.94 -18.07 11.98
CA LEU A 16 -8.36 -16.76 12.15
C LEU A 16 -6.85 -16.88 12.02
N SER A 17 -6.24 -15.99 11.26
CA SER A 17 -4.79 -15.86 11.16
C SER A 17 -4.35 -14.42 11.28
N ALA A 18 -3.19 -14.23 11.87
CA ALA A 18 -2.48 -12.96 11.91
C ALA A 18 -1.04 -13.21 11.44
N MET A 19 -0.54 -12.28 10.65
CA MET A 19 0.82 -12.28 10.13
C MET A 19 1.40 -10.89 10.36
N HIS A 20 2.62 -10.86 10.86
CA HIS A 20 3.44 -9.66 10.94
C HIS A 20 4.77 -9.94 10.23
N ASP A 21 5.08 -9.14 9.23
CA ASP A 21 6.35 -9.17 8.50
C ASP A 21 7.00 -7.79 8.65
N PRO A 22 8.13 -7.67 9.35
CA PRO A 22 8.81 -6.39 9.54
C PRO A 22 9.47 -5.84 8.28
N GLY A 23 9.45 -6.62 7.18
CA GLY A 23 10.08 -6.23 5.93
C GLY A 23 11.62 -6.21 5.99
N TRP A 24 12.23 -5.76 4.91
CA TRP A 24 13.70 -5.73 4.76
C TRP A 24 14.33 -4.40 5.18
N TYR A 25 13.52 -3.35 5.30
CA TYR A 25 13.97 -2.01 5.63
C TYR A 25 13.38 -1.53 6.95
N LYS A 26 14.06 -0.60 7.60
CA LYS A 26 13.42 0.20 8.64
C LYS A 26 12.20 0.90 8.05
N GLN A 27 11.14 1.03 8.84
CA GLN A 27 9.88 1.64 8.40
C GLN A 27 9.14 0.89 7.27
N SER A 28 9.46 -0.39 7.07
CA SER A 28 8.74 -1.27 6.16
C SER A 28 8.12 -2.41 6.95
N SER A 29 6.82 -2.62 6.82
CA SER A 29 6.13 -3.71 7.50
C SER A 29 4.84 -4.09 6.79
N VAL A 30 4.43 -5.33 6.96
CA VAL A 30 3.13 -5.83 6.53
C VAL A 30 2.46 -6.55 7.69
N ASP A 31 1.29 -6.06 8.09
CA ASP A 31 0.38 -6.74 9.00
C ASP A 31 -0.81 -7.26 8.21
N ARG A 32 -1.16 -8.53 8.37
CA ARG A 32 -2.32 -9.14 7.73
C ARG A 32 -3.13 -9.93 8.75
N TYR A 33 -4.41 -9.66 8.76
CA TYR A 33 -5.40 -10.40 9.52
C TYR A 33 -6.36 -11.05 8.55
N THR A 34 -6.64 -12.33 8.72
CA THR A 34 -7.53 -13.09 7.84
C THR A 34 -8.52 -13.91 8.67
N ALA A 35 -9.78 -13.82 8.32
CA ALA A 35 -10.84 -14.65 8.87
C ALA A 35 -11.51 -15.44 7.74
N ASN A 36 -11.72 -16.73 7.94
CA ASN A 36 -12.47 -17.59 7.02
C ASN A 36 -13.56 -18.31 7.78
N LEU A 37 -14.70 -18.44 7.11
CA LEU A 37 -15.86 -19.15 7.61
C LEU A 37 -16.46 -19.97 6.47
N ASN A 38 -16.48 -21.30 6.64
CA ASN A 38 -17.10 -22.22 5.70
C ASN A 38 -18.16 -23.03 6.44
N THR A 39 -19.35 -23.04 5.89
CA THR A 39 -20.48 -23.77 6.48
C THR A 39 -21.20 -24.53 5.38
N THR A 40 -21.43 -25.79 5.60
CA THR A 40 -22.32 -26.62 4.76
C THR A 40 -23.51 -27.03 5.61
N TYR A 41 -24.70 -26.90 5.06
CA TYR A 41 -25.94 -27.31 5.72
C TYR A 41 -26.81 -28.12 4.76
N ASN A 42 -27.17 -29.33 5.18
CA ASN A 42 -28.08 -30.20 4.47
C ASN A 42 -29.53 -29.87 4.88
N ILE A 43 -30.20 -29.05 4.07
CA ILE A 43 -31.59 -28.63 4.31
C ILE A 43 -32.51 -29.87 4.20
N LEU A 44 -32.27 -30.66 3.17
CA LEU A 44 -32.95 -31.96 2.92
C LEU A 44 -31.90 -32.98 2.54
N LYS A 45 -32.26 -34.29 2.48
CA LYS A 45 -31.36 -35.35 2.05
C LYS A 45 -30.79 -35.14 0.62
N ASN A 46 -31.51 -34.39 -0.21
CA ASN A 46 -31.16 -34.07 -1.59
C ASN A 46 -30.94 -32.59 -1.85
N LEU A 47 -30.94 -31.74 -0.81
CA LEU A 47 -30.75 -30.29 -0.93
C LEU A 47 -29.76 -29.82 0.12
N ASN A 48 -28.64 -29.25 -0.34
CA ASN A 48 -27.63 -28.67 0.53
C ASN A 48 -27.30 -27.23 0.12
N ILE A 49 -26.88 -26.46 1.09
CA ILE A 49 -26.33 -25.12 0.91
C ILE A 49 -24.91 -25.10 1.45
N ASN A 50 -24.01 -24.48 0.70
CA ASN A 50 -22.63 -24.27 1.07
C ASN A 50 -22.34 -22.76 1.10
N LEU A 51 -21.91 -22.24 2.24
CA LEU A 51 -21.58 -20.85 2.45
C LEU A 51 -20.09 -20.73 2.74
N ILE A 52 -19.41 -19.87 1.96
CA ILE A 52 -17.99 -19.58 2.11
C ILE A 52 -17.86 -18.06 2.27
N SER A 53 -17.30 -17.66 3.40
CA SER A 53 -17.01 -16.27 3.69
C SER A 53 -15.54 -16.10 4.03
N SER A 54 -14.93 -15.07 3.49
CA SER A 54 -13.58 -14.68 3.86
C SER A 54 -13.48 -13.18 4.02
N ALA A 55 -12.73 -12.75 5.03
CA ALA A 55 -12.41 -11.36 5.25
C ALA A 55 -10.90 -11.25 5.49
N SER A 56 -10.26 -10.25 4.89
CA SER A 56 -8.87 -9.93 5.18
C SER A 56 -8.68 -8.42 5.31
N TYR A 57 -7.83 -8.06 6.24
CA TYR A 57 -7.34 -6.70 6.40
C TYR A 57 -5.83 -6.70 6.37
N ARG A 58 -5.25 -5.90 5.47
CA ARG A 58 -3.81 -5.73 5.33
C ARG A 58 -3.46 -4.28 5.55
N LYS A 59 -2.55 -4.05 6.49
CA LYS A 59 -1.88 -2.78 6.69
C LYS A 59 -0.43 -2.94 6.26
N GLN A 60 0.04 -2.08 5.39
CA GLN A 60 1.42 -2.09 4.90
C GLN A 60 2.00 -0.69 5.05
N LYS A 61 3.19 -0.62 5.61
CA LYS A 61 4.03 0.57 5.60
C LYS A 61 5.18 0.35 4.62
N ALA A 62 5.46 1.33 3.79
CA ALA A 62 6.55 1.28 2.80
C ALA A 62 7.25 2.63 2.72
N PRO A 63 8.52 2.68 2.32
CA PRO A 63 9.20 3.94 2.03
C PRO A 63 8.44 4.75 0.98
N GLY A 64 8.40 6.05 1.16
CA GLY A 64 7.92 6.98 0.15
C GLY A 64 8.89 7.05 -1.02
N THR A 65 8.42 7.54 -2.15
CA THR A 65 9.24 7.74 -3.35
C THR A 65 9.00 9.12 -3.93
N LEU A 66 10.07 9.80 -4.33
CA LEU A 66 9.98 10.97 -5.21
C LEU A 66 9.50 10.51 -6.58
N GLY A 67 8.28 10.90 -6.96
CA GLY A 67 7.70 10.66 -8.25
C GLY A 67 7.79 9.21 -8.77
N GLN A 68 6.69 8.62 -9.12
CA GLN A 68 6.67 7.36 -9.86
C GLN A 68 6.13 7.66 -11.25
N ASP A 69 7.01 7.67 -12.25
CA ASP A 69 6.57 7.53 -13.63
C ASP A 69 6.50 6.04 -13.96
N ILE A 70 5.31 5.57 -14.23
CA ILE A 70 5.10 4.23 -14.76
C ILE A 70 5.26 4.34 -16.27
N ASP A 71 6.28 3.70 -16.82
CA ASP A 71 6.34 3.46 -18.25
C ASP A 71 5.23 2.47 -18.62
N VAL A 72 4.17 3.00 -19.21
CA VAL A 72 3.00 2.23 -19.63
C VAL A 72 3.31 1.16 -20.68
N VAL A 73 4.44 1.25 -21.37
CA VAL A 73 4.83 0.30 -22.41
C VAL A 73 5.57 -0.90 -21.82
N SER A 74 6.52 -0.64 -20.92
CA SER A 74 7.33 -1.70 -20.31
C SER A 74 6.79 -2.18 -18.97
N GLY A 75 5.86 -1.45 -18.37
CA GLY A 75 5.38 -1.68 -17.00
C GLY A 75 6.44 -1.39 -15.93
N GLN A 76 7.58 -0.84 -16.32
CA GLN A 76 8.66 -0.50 -15.39
C GLN A 76 8.32 0.78 -14.64
N VAL A 77 8.52 0.74 -13.33
CA VAL A 77 8.44 1.92 -12.48
C VAL A 77 9.78 2.65 -12.56
N LYS A 78 9.79 3.78 -13.25
CA LYS A 78 10.91 4.71 -13.21
C LYS A 78 10.83 5.51 -11.92
N ARG A 79 11.80 5.34 -11.05
CA ARG A 79 11.94 6.11 -9.81
C ARG A 79 12.97 7.20 -10.03
N ASP A 80 12.67 8.42 -9.62
CA ASP A 80 13.62 9.53 -9.69
C ASP A 80 14.80 9.31 -8.70
N PHE A 81 14.56 8.53 -7.64
CA PHE A 81 15.62 7.95 -6.82
C PHE A 81 15.53 6.43 -6.93
N ASP A 82 16.55 5.81 -7.46
CA ASP A 82 16.76 4.38 -7.24
C ASP A 82 17.29 4.21 -5.81
N ILE A 83 16.37 4.23 -4.86
CA ILE A 83 16.69 3.94 -3.47
C ILE A 83 16.89 2.42 -3.40
N ASN A 84 18.10 1.99 -3.76
CA ASN A 84 18.58 0.73 -3.24
C ASN A 84 18.98 0.98 -1.78
N PRO A 85 18.11 0.68 -0.80
CA PRO A 85 18.38 1.04 0.59
C PRO A 85 19.63 0.37 1.12
N TYR A 86 20.06 -0.71 0.48
CA TYR A 86 21.23 -1.47 0.89
C TYR A 86 22.52 -0.72 0.61
N SER A 87 22.70 -0.16 -0.58
CA SER A 87 23.90 0.59 -0.92
C SER A 87 24.01 1.91 -0.16
N TYR A 88 22.87 2.58 0.04
CA TYR A 88 22.84 3.80 0.84
C TYR A 88 23.07 3.53 2.33
N ALA A 89 22.45 2.49 2.91
CA ALA A 89 22.59 2.16 4.32
C ALA A 89 24.04 1.76 4.72
N LEU A 90 24.83 1.23 3.79
CA LEU A 90 26.23 0.89 4.02
C LEU A 90 27.13 2.13 4.09
N ASN A 91 26.80 3.20 3.36
CA ASN A 91 27.65 4.35 3.15
C ASN A 91 27.13 5.65 3.82
N THR A 92 25.95 5.61 4.40
CA THR A 92 25.31 6.76 5.03
C THR A 92 25.63 6.79 6.52
N SER A 93 25.77 8.00 7.08
CA SER A 93 25.85 8.22 8.52
C SER A 93 24.68 7.56 9.27
N ARG A 94 24.93 7.09 10.48
CA ARG A 94 23.93 6.48 11.36
C ARG A 94 23.06 7.50 12.08
N THR A 95 23.32 8.77 11.89
CA THR A 95 22.48 9.86 12.42
C THR A 95 21.24 10.04 11.54
N LEU A 96 20.25 10.75 12.07
CA LEU A 96 19.09 11.19 11.29
C LEU A 96 19.29 12.60 10.71
N ASP A 97 20.47 13.17 10.86
CA ASP A 97 20.80 14.49 10.33
C ASP A 97 20.77 14.46 8.79
N PRO A 98 19.89 15.22 8.14
CA PRO A 98 19.79 15.25 6.68
C PRO A 98 21.06 15.81 6.03
N ASP A 99 21.87 16.59 6.72
CA ASP A 99 23.12 17.17 6.20
C ASP A 99 24.29 16.18 6.23
N GLU A 100 24.21 15.13 7.03
CA GLU A 100 25.16 14.02 7.02
C GLU A 100 24.75 12.92 6.05
N TYR A 101 25.13 13.05 4.80
CA TYR A 101 24.62 12.27 3.69
C TYR A 101 25.69 11.66 2.78
N TYR A 102 25.24 10.66 2.03
CA TYR A 102 25.92 10.22 0.81
C TYR A 102 25.43 11.10 -0.36
N THR A 103 26.35 11.64 -1.16
CA THR A 103 25.98 12.52 -2.29
C THR A 103 25.10 11.81 -3.29
N SER A 104 23.87 12.21 -3.38
CA SER A 104 23.00 11.90 -4.49
C SER A 104 22.82 13.16 -5.36
N ASN A 105 22.42 12.99 -6.60
CA ASN A 105 22.51 13.98 -7.69
C ASN A 105 21.83 15.33 -7.45
N TYR A 106 21.07 15.52 -6.37
CA TYR A 106 20.18 16.67 -6.26
C TYR A 106 20.28 17.48 -4.97
N SER A 107 20.51 16.83 -3.84
CA SER A 107 20.58 17.49 -2.53
C SER A 107 21.18 16.57 -1.49
N PRO A 108 21.53 17.10 -0.31
CA PRO A 108 21.84 16.27 0.84
C PRO A 108 20.80 15.17 1.03
N PHE A 109 21.24 13.93 1.11
CA PHE A 109 20.35 12.78 1.19
C PHE A 109 20.82 11.78 2.23
N ASN A 110 20.13 11.70 3.34
CA ASN A 110 20.32 10.67 4.34
C ASN A 110 19.17 9.68 4.29
N ILE A 111 19.46 8.43 3.91
CA ILE A 111 18.43 7.39 3.73
C ILE A 111 17.68 7.10 5.04
N LEU A 112 18.33 7.16 6.18
CA LEU A 112 17.69 6.88 7.48
C LEU A 112 16.70 7.98 7.84
N ASN A 113 17.08 9.24 7.59
CA ASN A 113 16.19 10.37 7.75
C ASN A 113 15.02 10.29 6.79
N GLU A 114 15.28 9.98 5.52
CA GLU A 114 14.20 9.88 4.51
C GLU A 114 13.21 8.77 4.84
N LEU A 115 13.66 7.59 5.24
CA LEU A 115 12.76 6.49 5.62
C LEU A 115 11.83 6.83 6.79
N GLU A 116 12.25 7.72 7.69
CA GLU A 116 11.42 8.16 8.81
C GLU A 116 10.45 9.29 8.46
N ASN A 117 10.84 10.11 7.49
CA ASN A 117 10.11 11.33 7.16
C ASN A 117 9.35 11.27 5.84
N ASN A 118 9.55 10.19 5.06
CA ASN A 118 8.86 9.99 3.78
C ASN A 118 8.43 8.53 3.64
N TYR A 119 7.15 8.27 3.83
CA TYR A 119 6.62 6.91 3.82
C TYR A 119 5.18 6.84 3.31
N MET A 120 4.79 5.66 2.88
CA MET A 120 3.44 5.34 2.45
C MET A 120 2.79 4.33 3.40
N ASP A 121 1.57 4.62 3.80
CA ASP A 121 0.67 3.70 4.48
C ASP A 121 -0.38 3.20 3.49
N LEU A 122 -0.49 1.88 3.35
CA LEU A 122 -1.45 1.22 2.48
C LEU A 122 -2.35 0.31 3.33
N ASN A 123 -3.64 0.57 3.30
CA ASN A 123 -4.65 -0.22 3.98
C ASN A 123 -5.57 -0.87 2.94
N ILE A 124 -5.72 -2.19 3.01
CA ILE A 124 -6.59 -2.95 2.12
C ILE A 124 -7.53 -3.80 2.96
N ALA A 125 -8.82 -3.59 2.77
CA ALA A 125 -9.88 -4.43 3.30
C ALA A 125 -10.51 -5.23 2.15
N ASP A 126 -10.62 -6.53 2.32
CA ASP A 126 -11.22 -7.45 1.35
C ASP A 126 -12.23 -8.33 2.06
N VAL A 127 -13.46 -8.35 1.57
CA VAL A 127 -14.51 -9.20 2.11
C VAL A 127 -15.19 -9.92 0.95
N LYS A 128 -15.26 -11.23 1.03
CA LYS A 128 -15.92 -12.09 0.06
C LYS A 128 -16.96 -12.95 0.76
N PHE A 129 -18.13 -13.01 0.16
CA PHE A 129 -19.21 -13.91 0.53
C PHE A 129 -19.65 -14.69 -0.70
N GLN A 130 -19.75 -16.02 -0.57
CA GLN A 130 -20.14 -16.92 -1.64
C GLN A 130 -21.13 -17.94 -1.10
N GLY A 131 -22.22 -18.13 -1.82
CA GLY A 131 -23.24 -19.14 -1.54
C GLY A 131 -23.44 -20.08 -2.73
N GLU A 132 -23.51 -21.37 -2.46
CA GLU A 132 -23.82 -22.40 -3.44
C GLU A 132 -24.97 -23.24 -2.94
N LEU A 133 -26.01 -23.39 -3.75
CA LEU A 133 -27.13 -24.28 -3.51
C LEU A 133 -27.03 -25.46 -4.48
N LYS A 134 -27.02 -26.69 -3.94
CA LYS A 134 -27.02 -27.93 -4.73
C LYS A 134 -28.28 -28.73 -4.44
N TRP A 135 -28.98 -29.06 -5.50
CA TRP A 135 -30.23 -29.82 -5.44
C TRP A 135 -30.20 -31.03 -6.38
N LYS A 136 -30.21 -32.22 -5.79
CA LYS A 136 -30.41 -33.46 -6.53
C LYS A 136 -31.89 -33.69 -6.73
N VAL A 137 -32.40 -33.28 -7.90
CA VAL A 137 -33.81 -33.41 -8.28
C VAL A 137 -34.22 -34.87 -8.40
N ILE A 138 -33.36 -35.65 -9.10
CA ILE A 138 -33.44 -37.10 -9.23
C ILE A 138 -32.00 -37.67 -9.15
N PRO A 139 -31.83 -39.02 -8.96
CA PRO A 139 -30.48 -39.61 -8.82
C PRO A 139 -29.50 -39.28 -9.95
N SER A 140 -30.00 -39.04 -11.16
CA SER A 140 -29.18 -38.71 -12.35
C SER A 140 -29.12 -37.22 -12.70
N LEU A 141 -29.78 -36.33 -11.93
CA LEU A 141 -29.81 -34.90 -12.21
C LEU A 141 -29.55 -34.06 -10.93
N GLU A 142 -28.45 -33.35 -10.95
CA GLU A 142 -28.10 -32.35 -9.94
C GLU A 142 -28.12 -30.95 -10.56
N LEU A 143 -28.83 -30.04 -9.91
CA LEU A 143 -28.82 -28.62 -10.23
C LEU A 143 -28.00 -27.88 -9.19
N SER A 144 -27.13 -26.97 -9.63
CA SER A 144 -26.37 -26.09 -8.73
C SER A 144 -26.50 -24.64 -9.14
N VAL A 145 -26.66 -23.78 -8.15
CA VAL A 145 -26.68 -22.32 -8.30
C VAL A 145 -25.62 -21.74 -7.36
N LEU A 146 -24.72 -20.93 -7.93
CA LEU A 146 -23.64 -20.28 -7.20
C LEU A 146 -23.77 -18.77 -7.37
N GLY A 147 -23.69 -18.04 -6.25
CA GLY A 147 -23.62 -16.59 -6.21
C GLY A 147 -22.46 -16.14 -5.32
N ALA A 148 -21.80 -15.07 -5.71
CA ALA A 148 -20.72 -14.48 -4.91
C ALA A 148 -20.77 -12.96 -4.97
N VAL A 149 -20.45 -12.34 -3.83
CA VAL A 149 -20.25 -10.90 -3.69
C VAL A 149 -18.87 -10.67 -3.10
N LYS A 150 -18.14 -9.73 -3.68
CA LYS A 150 -16.84 -9.29 -3.18
C LYS A 150 -16.84 -7.79 -3.02
N TYR A 151 -16.36 -7.32 -1.87
CA TYR A 151 -16.04 -5.92 -1.62
C TYR A 151 -14.55 -5.78 -1.35
N GLN A 152 -13.91 -4.81 -1.97
CA GLN A 152 -12.50 -4.47 -1.72
C GLN A 152 -12.39 -2.95 -1.61
N GLY A 153 -11.90 -2.50 -0.47
CA GLY A 153 -11.53 -1.10 -0.22
C GLY A 153 -10.01 -0.98 -0.09
N THR A 154 -9.44 0.03 -0.72
CA THR A 154 -8.00 0.33 -0.65
C THR A 154 -7.85 1.80 -0.31
N SER A 155 -7.05 2.11 0.72
CA SER A 155 -6.65 3.46 1.06
C SER A 155 -5.14 3.54 1.07
N GLN A 156 -4.58 4.49 0.33
CA GLN A 156 -3.15 4.78 0.28
C GLN A 156 -2.92 6.21 0.76
N GLU A 157 -2.04 6.35 1.74
CA GLU A 157 -1.62 7.64 2.30
C GLU A 157 -0.12 7.80 2.09
N HIS A 158 0.31 8.90 1.47
CA HIS A 158 1.71 9.26 1.33
C HIS A 158 2.00 10.46 2.22
N ASN A 159 2.89 10.26 3.17
CA ASN A 159 3.31 11.24 4.16
C ASN A 159 4.73 11.69 3.86
N ILE A 160 4.90 12.93 3.47
CA ILE A 160 6.18 13.60 3.23
C ILE A 160 6.29 14.71 4.27
N LYS A 161 7.01 14.45 5.36
CA LYS A 161 7.19 15.41 6.46
C LYS A 161 8.19 16.50 6.08
N ASP A 162 8.17 17.59 6.82
CA ASP A 162 9.06 18.74 6.60
C ASP A 162 10.56 18.37 6.58
N ASP A 163 10.97 17.49 7.49
CA ASP A 163 12.36 17.06 7.61
C ASP A 163 12.77 16.02 6.56
N SER A 164 11.88 15.68 5.61
CA SER A 164 12.24 14.78 4.52
C SER A 164 13.14 15.47 3.49
N ASN A 165 14.05 14.70 2.90
CA ASN A 165 14.87 15.20 1.80
C ASN A 165 14.01 15.64 0.60
N GLN A 166 12.86 14.99 0.39
CA GLN A 166 11.92 15.37 -0.66
C GLN A 166 11.31 16.76 -0.43
N ALA A 167 10.86 17.06 0.79
CA ALA A 167 10.36 18.41 1.11
C ALA A 167 11.46 19.45 0.97
N GLY A 168 12.66 19.14 1.46
CA GLY A 168 13.84 19.97 1.29
C GLY A 168 14.16 20.27 -0.19
N ALA A 169 14.15 19.24 -1.04
CA ALA A 169 14.38 19.36 -2.46
C ALA A 169 13.32 20.26 -3.14
N TYR A 170 12.05 20.13 -2.79
CA TYR A 170 10.99 20.98 -3.34
C TYR A 170 11.11 22.44 -2.88
N ARG A 171 11.68 22.72 -1.72
CA ARG A 171 11.94 24.09 -1.24
C ARG A 171 13.19 24.69 -1.86
N ALA A 172 14.23 23.86 -2.04
CA ALA A 172 15.53 24.28 -2.59
C ALA A 172 15.57 24.34 -4.13
N GLY A 173 14.56 23.87 -4.82
CA GLY A 173 14.52 23.51 -6.25
C GLY A 173 14.91 24.54 -7.30
N LEU A 174 15.53 25.65 -6.91
CA LEU A 174 15.99 26.69 -7.83
C LEU A 174 17.30 26.37 -8.55
N ASP A 175 18.06 25.37 -8.05
CA ASP A 175 19.40 25.05 -8.54
C ASP A 175 19.43 23.85 -9.49
N ASP A 176 18.36 23.07 -9.55
CA ASP A 176 18.28 21.89 -10.42
C ASP A 176 17.02 21.92 -11.30
N LYS A 177 17.25 21.98 -12.62
CA LYS A 177 16.16 22.04 -13.60
C LYS A 177 15.24 20.82 -13.54
N THR A 178 15.75 19.64 -13.22
CA THR A 178 14.95 18.42 -13.16
C THR A 178 13.97 18.48 -11.99
N ILE A 179 14.41 19.03 -10.86
CA ILE A 179 13.53 19.26 -9.71
C ILE A 179 12.54 20.36 -10.02
N MET A 180 13.00 21.46 -10.62
CA MET A 180 12.12 22.58 -11.01
C MET A 180 10.99 22.12 -11.94
N ASP A 181 11.31 21.38 -12.99
CA ASP A 181 10.33 20.93 -14.00
C ASP A 181 9.26 20.00 -13.42
N ARG A 182 9.53 19.38 -12.27
CA ARG A 182 8.64 18.44 -11.60
C ARG A 182 8.08 18.91 -10.27
N ASN A 183 8.48 20.12 -9.84
CA ASN A 183 8.04 20.67 -8.58
C ASN A 183 6.67 21.35 -8.72
N PRO A 184 5.57 20.74 -8.20
CA PRO A 184 4.24 21.34 -8.28
C PRO A 184 4.06 22.54 -7.36
N PHE A 185 5.03 22.83 -6.51
CA PHE A 185 5.00 23.94 -5.53
C PHE A 185 5.79 25.16 -5.99
N LEU A 186 6.26 25.21 -7.23
CA LEU A 186 6.90 26.39 -7.77
C LEU A 186 5.85 27.39 -8.25
N TYR A 187 5.99 28.63 -7.80
CA TYR A 187 5.24 29.77 -8.27
C TYR A 187 6.15 30.70 -9.06
N THR A 188 5.74 31.03 -10.26
CA THR A 188 6.39 32.07 -11.10
C THR A 188 5.45 33.26 -11.18
N ASN A 189 5.94 34.45 -10.90
CA ASN A 189 5.13 35.67 -10.98
C ASN A 189 4.74 35.94 -12.45
N PRO A 190 3.46 35.93 -12.81
CA PRO A 190 3.02 36.15 -14.19
C PRO A 190 3.29 37.57 -14.67
N ASP A 191 3.39 38.55 -13.75
CA ASP A 191 3.61 39.95 -14.08
C ASP A 191 5.10 40.27 -14.26
N ASN A 192 5.98 39.36 -13.89
CA ASN A 192 7.43 39.52 -14.07
C ASN A 192 8.08 38.18 -14.57
N PRO A 193 8.19 38.03 -15.91
CA PRO A 193 8.74 36.81 -16.49
C PRO A 193 10.24 36.61 -16.21
N TYR A 194 10.92 37.62 -15.67
CA TYR A 194 12.33 37.54 -15.27
C TYR A 194 12.50 37.21 -13.77
N ALA A 195 11.41 37.14 -13.00
CA ALA A 195 11.49 36.73 -11.61
C ALA A 195 11.86 35.26 -11.50
N LEU A 196 12.76 34.94 -10.59
CA LEU A 196 13.08 33.56 -10.27
C LEU A 196 11.83 32.88 -9.62
N PRO A 197 11.56 31.63 -9.98
CA PRO A 197 10.50 30.88 -9.30
C PRO A 197 10.78 30.75 -7.81
N VAL A 198 9.74 30.76 -7.01
CA VAL A 198 9.82 30.58 -5.54
C VAL A 198 8.99 29.36 -5.15
N SER A 199 9.48 28.59 -4.19
CA SER A 199 8.70 27.49 -3.65
C SER A 199 7.59 28.03 -2.74
N ILE A 200 6.37 27.54 -2.98
CA ILE A 200 5.19 27.81 -2.14
C ILE A 200 4.81 26.61 -1.27
N LEU A 201 5.72 25.64 -1.11
CA LEU A 201 5.49 24.50 -0.23
C LEU A 201 5.31 25.01 1.21
N PRO A 202 4.14 24.79 1.84
CA PRO A 202 3.90 25.23 3.21
C PRO A 202 4.75 24.42 4.21
N GLU A 203 4.94 24.98 5.39
CA GLU A 203 5.45 24.22 6.54
C GLU A 203 4.47 23.09 6.89
N GLY A 204 4.99 21.96 7.42
CA GLY A 204 4.21 20.80 7.79
C GLY A 204 4.24 19.66 6.76
N GLY A 205 4.92 19.90 5.60
CA GLY A 205 5.12 18.86 4.60
C GLY A 205 3.92 18.63 3.69
N ILE A 206 3.86 17.44 3.09
CA ILE A 206 2.84 17.05 2.09
C ILE A 206 2.13 15.78 2.55
N TYR A 207 0.83 15.82 2.50
CA TYR A 207 -0.02 14.65 2.74
C TYR A 207 -0.89 14.40 1.51
N GLN A 208 -0.82 13.19 0.97
CA GLN A 208 -1.65 12.77 -0.15
C GLN A 208 -2.40 11.50 0.22
N ARG A 209 -3.70 11.47 -0.03
CA ARG A 209 -4.55 10.29 0.18
C ARG A 209 -5.27 9.92 -1.11
N ARG A 210 -5.34 8.61 -1.37
CA ARG A 210 -6.11 7.99 -2.45
C ARG A 210 -6.90 6.82 -1.88
N ASP A 211 -8.19 6.81 -2.16
CA ASP A 211 -9.12 5.75 -1.77
C ASP A 211 -9.67 5.03 -3.00
#